data_d69e4c3f573864856fae28760642fa49
#
_entry.id   d69e4c3f573864856fae28760642fa49
#
_cell.length_a   1.000
_cell.length_b   1.000
_cell.length_c   1.000
_cell.angle_alpha   90.00
_cell.angle_beta   90.00
_cell.angle_gamma   90.00
#
_symmetry.space_group_name_H-M   'P 1'
#
loop_
_entity.id
_entity.type
_entity.pdbx_description
1 polymer ?
#
loop_
_entity_poly.entity_id
_entity_poly.type
_entity_poly.pdbx_seq_one_letter_code
_entity_poly.pdbx_strand_id
1 'polypeptide(L)'
;AMFEIHPVKKVSVVIPVYNEQESLPELIRRTTTACESLGKEYEILLIDDGSSDNSAHMLVEASQAENSHIVSILLNRNYGQHSAIMAGFSHVTGDLIITLDADLQNPPEEIPRLVAKADEGYDVVGTVRQNRQDSWFRKTASKMINRLIQRTTGKAMGDYGCMLRAYRRHIVDAMLHCHERSTFIPILANIFARRAIEIPVHHAEREFGESKYSFMRLINLMYDLVTCLTTTPLRMLSLLGSIIAIGGFSIAVLLVILRLTFGPQWAAEGVFMLFAVLFTFIGAQFIGMGLLGEYIGRIYTDVRARPRYFVQQVIRPSSKENE
;
A
#
# COMPACT_ATOMS: atom_id res chain seq x y z
N ALA A 1 8.38 16.09 28.50
CA ALA A 1 9.67 15.81 27.90
C ALA A 1 9.63 16.29 26.45
N MET A 2 10.45 17.28 26.12
CA MET A 2 10.63 17.82 24.79
C MET A 2 11.35 16.72 23.99
N PHE A 3 10.72 16.22 22.92
CA PHE A 3 11.35 15.19 22.09
C PHE A 3 12.50 15.86 21.34
N GLU A 4 13.70 15.42 21.59
CA GLU A 4 14.88 15.90 20.90
C GLU A 4 14.79 15.53 19.40
N ILE A 5 14.85 16.53 18.56
CA ILE A 5 14.92 16.35 17.11
C ILE A 5 16.37 15.98 16.81
N HIS A 6 16.59 14.70 16.49
CA HIS A 6 17.92 14.26 16.05
C HIS A 6 18.08 14.54 14.56
N PRO A 7 19.12 15.27 14.15
CA PRO A 7 19.41 15.50 12.73
C PRO A 7 19.72 14.16 12.04
N VAL A 8 19.35 14.05 10.78
CA VAL A 8 19.64 12.89 9.94
C VAL A 8 21.15 12.83 9.70
N LYS A 9 21.79 11.71 10.04
CA LYS A 9 23.22 11.47 9.80
C LYS A 9 23.44 10.62 8.56
N LYS A 10 22.63 9.56 8.41
CA LYS A 10 22.72 8.62 7.30
C LYS A 10 21.37 8.41 6.63
N VAL A 11 21.37 8.38 5.30
CA VAL A 11 20.19 8.18 4.46
C VAL A 11 20.28 6.81 3.78
N SER A 12 19.18 6.01 3.83
CA SER A 12 19.01 4.79 3.04
C SER A 12 17.95 5.00 1.98
N VAL A 13 18.30 4.89 0.71
CA VAL A 13 17.35 4.97 -0.40
C VAL A 13 16.97 3.56 -0.83
N VAL A 14 15.69 3.22 -0.79
CA VAL A 14 15.15 1.89 -1.09
C VAL A 14 14.36 1.93 -2.38
N ILE A 15 14.80 1.17 -3.38
CA ILE A 15 14.26 1.18 -4.74
C ILE A 15 13.90 -0.25 -5.15
N PRO A 16 12.61 -0.61 -5.24
CA PRO A 16 12.18 -1.88 -5.80
C PRO A 16 12.34 -1.84 -7.33
N VAL A 17 12.89 -2.91 -7.90
CA VAL A 17 13.18 -3.07 -9.32
C VAL A 17 12.48 -4.32 -9.85
N TYR A 18 11.76 -4.20 -10.97
CA TYR A 18 11.17 -5.34 -11.67
C TYR A 18 11.09 -5.08 -13.16
N ASN A 19 11.98 -5.71 -13.95
CA ASN A 19 12.10 -5.57 -15.40
C ASN A 19 12.28 -4.10 -15.82
N GLU A 20 13.30 -3.44 -15.29
CA GLU A 20 13.60 -2.02 -15.48
C GLU A 20 15.02 -1.79 -16.05
N GLN A 21 15.54 -2.77 -16.83
CA GLN A 21 16.90 -2.72 -17.36
C GLN A 21 17.22 -1.42 -18.14
N GLU A 22 16.22 -0.79 -18.77
CA GLU A 22 16.42 0.42 -19.58
C GLU A 22 16.57 1.68 -18.71
N SER A 23 15.86 1.77 -17.58
CA SER A 23 15.86 2.91 -16.68
C SER A 23 16.99 2.87 -15.64
N LEU A 24 17.51 1.68 -15.33
CA LEU A 24 18.45 1.46 -14.23
C LEU A 24 19.74 2.30 -14.30
N PRO A 25 20.45 2.44 -15.45
CA PRO A 25 21.69 3.23 -15.49
C PRO A 25 21.47 4.69 -15.12
N GLU A 26 20.41 5.30 -15.65
CA GLU A 26 20.08 6.68 -15.38
C GLU A 26 19.54 6.86 -13.96
N LEU A 27 18.74 5.94 -13.47
CA LEU A 27 18.24 5.92 -12.10
C LEU A 27 19.38 5.90 -11.08
N ILE A 28 20.34 4.98 -11.25
CA ILE A 28 21.50 4.86 -10.37
C ILE A 28 22.31 6.16 -10.39
N ARG A 29 22.63 6.68 -11.58
CA ARG A 29 23.39 7.91 -11.75
C ARG A 29 22.72 9.09 -11.03
N ARG A 30 21.42 9.33 -11.29
CA ARG A 30 20.66 10.45 -10.70
C ARG A 30 20.49 10.31 -9.20
N THR A 31 20.21 9.10 -8.73
CA THR A 31 20.05 8.84 -7.29
C THR A 31 21.36 9.04 -6.54
N THR A 32 22.48 8.55 -7.08
CA THR A 32 23.80 8.76 -6.51
C THR A 32 24.14 10.25 -6.44
N THR A 33 23.97 11.00 -7.54
CA THR A 33 24.21 12.45 -7.57
C THR A 33 23.36 13.19 -6.53
N ALA A 34 22.07 12.83 -6.40
CA ALA A 34 21.19 13.44 -5.42
C ALA A 34 21.64 13.14 -3.97
N CYS A 35 22.08 11.93 -3.69
CA CYS A 35 22.60 11.54 -2.38
C CYS A 35 23.94 12.22 -2.04
N GLU A 36 24.86 12.30 -2.99
CA GLU A 36 26.13 13.00 -2.82
C GLU A 36 25.95 14.49 -2.47
N SER A 37 24.94 15.12 -3.07
CA SER A 37 24.61 16.53 -2.80
C SER A 37 24.18 16.81 -1.36
N LEU A 38 23.80 15.77 -0.59
CA LEU A 38 23.38 15.91 0.82
C LEU A 38 24.55 16.21 1.76
N GLY A 39 25.80 15.84 1.39
CA GLY A 39 26.94 15.90 2.31
C GLY A 39 26.77 15.05 3.58
N LYS A 40 25.95 14.01 3.52
CA LYS A 40 25.67 13.05 4.60
C LYS A 40 26.06 11.64 4.15
N GLU A 41 26.25 10.74 5.11
CA GLU A 41 26.40 9.32 4.76
C GLU A 41 25.14 8.81 4.07
N TYR A 42 25.31 7.94 3.08
CA TYR A 42 24.18 7.35 2.38
C TYR A 42 24.47 5.92 1.92
N GLU A 43 23.42 5.18 1.65
CA GLU A 43 23.40 3.89 0.96
C GLU A 43 22.18 3.82 0.04
N ILE A 44 22.32 3.12 -1.07
CA ILE A 44 21.23 2.88 -2.04
C ILE A 44 20.96 1.37 -2.06
N LEU A 45 19.76 0.97 -1.64
CA LEU A 45 19.34 -0.42 -1.69
C LEU A 45 18.48 -0.64 -2.92
N LEU A 46 18.96 -1.46 -3.85
CA LEU A 46 18.24 -1.86 -5.05
C LEU A 46 17.71 -3.29 -4.84
N ILE A 47 16.38 -3.45 -4.89
CA ILE A 47 15.75 -4.72 -4.57
C ILE A 47 15.16 -5.30 -5.86
N ASP A 48 15.79 -6.35 -6.40
CA ASP A 48 15.24 -7.09 -7.53
C ASP A 48 14.07 -7.97 -7.08
N ASP A 49 12.89 -7.66 -7.58
CA ASP A 49 11.66 -8.44 -7.31
C ASP A 49 11.48 -9.59 -8.32
N GLY A 50 12.55 -10.34 -8.56
CA GLY A 50 12.53 -11.51 -9.43
C GLY A 50 12.37 -11.13 -10.91
N SER A 51 13.16 -10.20 -11.41
CA SER A 51 13.16 -9.78 -12.81
C SER A 51 13.52 -10.92 -13.76
N SER A 52 12.94 -10.88 -14.95
CA SER A 52 13.21 -11.85 -16.01
C SER A 52 14.12 -11.30 -17.12
N ASP A 53 14.43 -10.01 -17.07
CA ASP A 53 15.37 -9.31 -17.96
C ASP A 53 16.77 -9.21 -17.33
N ASN A 54 17.63 -8.34 -17.84
CA ASN A 54 19.00 -8.17 -17.35
C ASN A 54 19.11 -7.33 -16.07
N SER A 55 17.99 -6.89 -15.48
CA SER A 55 18.00 -6.02 -14.30
C SER A 55 18.81 -6.60 -13.14
N ALA A 56 18.57 -7.86 -12.76
CA ALA A 56 19.27 -8.51 -11.64
C ALA A 56 20.79 -8.49 -11.82
N HIS A 57 21.30 -8.77 -13.03
CA HIS A 57 22.73 -8.75 -13.32
C HIS A 57 23.32 -7.34 -13.19
N MET A 58 22.62 -6.32 -13.72
CA MET A 58 23.03 -4.92 -13.61
C MET A 58 23.09 -4.44 -12.16
N LEU A 59 22.17 -4.89 -11.30
CA LEU A 59 22.22 -4.58 -9.87
C LEU A 59 23.46 -5.16 -9.20
N VAL A 60 23.80 -6.41 -9.51
CA VAL A 60 25.00 -7.07 -8.98
C VAL A 60 26.27 -6.31 -9.41
N GLU A 61 26.39 -5.97 -10.68
CA GLU A 61 27.52 -5.18 -11.18
C GLU A 61 27.61 -3.81 -10.50
N ALA A 62 26.48 -3.11 -10.34
CA ALA A 62 26.45 -1.81 -9.67
C ALA A 62 26.92 -1.87 -8.21
N SER A 63 26.59 -2.94 -7.48
CA SER A 63 27.03 -3.10 -6.08
C SER A 63 28.50 -3.51 -5.96
N GLN A 64 29.08 -4.16 -6.97
CA GLN A 64 30.46 -4.59 -7.01
C GLN A 64 31.41 -3.52 -7.58
N ALA A 65 30.86 -2.43 -8.12
CA ALA A 65 31.66 -1.32 -8.64
C ALA A 65 32.57 -0.70 -7.54
N GLU A 66 33.70 -0.16 -7.95
CA GLU A 66 34.63 0.46 -7.02
C GLU A 66 34.01 1.69 -6.35
N ASN A 67 34.18 1.80 -5.02
CA ASN A 67 33.59 2.85 -4.19
C ASN A 67 32.04 2.93 -4.28
N SER A 68 31.39 1.81 -4.56
CA SER A 68 29.91 1.75 -4.59
C SER A 68 29.30 1.96 -3.20
N HIS A 69 28.20 2.67 -3.14
CA HIS A 69 27.32 2.77 -1.96
C HIS A 69 26.03 1.96 -2.16
N ILE A 70 26.02 1.03 -3.14
CA ILE A 70 24.86 0.28 -3.57
C ILE A 70 24.86 -1.10 -2.91
N VAL A 71 23.74 -1.44 -2.30
CA VAL A 71 23.43 -2.79 -1.79
C VAL A 71 22.38 -3.39 -2.68
N SER A 72 22.67 -4.54 -3.29
CA SER A 72 21.71 -5.25 -4.12
C SER A 72 21.10 -6.42 -3.36
N ILE A 73 19.77 -6.50 -3.38
CA ILE A 73 18.98 -7.55 -2.72
C ILE A 73 18.18 -8.26 -3.80
N LEU A 74 18.44 -9.56 -4.00
CA LEU A 74 17.75 -10.36 -5.00
C LEU A 74 16.70 -11.23 -4.32
N LEU A 75 15.44 -11.10 -4.74
CA LEU A 75 14.36 -12.00 -4.33
C LEU A 75 14.29 -13.19 -5.30
N ASN A 76 13.86 -14.35 -4.81
CA ASN A 76 13.81 -15.56 -5.64
C ASN A 76 12.69 -15.59 -6.69
N ARG A 77 11.71 -14.68 -6.61
CA ARG A 77 10.60 -14.49 -7.55
C ARG A 77 9.91 -13.16 -7.29
N ASN A 78 8.97 -12.80 -8.16
CA ASN A 78 8.11 -11.62 -7.95
C ASN A 78 7.15 -11.81 -6.76
N TYR A 79 7.23 -10.91 -5.78
CA TYR A 79 6.36 -10.80 -4.61
C TYR A 79 5.55 -9.51 -4.58
N GLY A 80 5.80 -8.60 -5.53
CA GLY A 80 5.19 -7.29 -5.63
C GLY A 80 5.94 -6.20 -4.89
N GLN A 81 5.78 -4.96 -5.37
CA GLN A 81 6.50 -3.77 -4.96
C GLN A 81 6.57 -3.58 -3.43
N HIS A 82 5.45 -3.75 -2.72
CA HIS A 82 5.43 -3.58 -1.27
C HIS A 82 6.28 -4.62 -0.53
N SER A 83 6.31 -5.86 -1.01
CA SER A 83 7.14 -6.91 -0.44
C SER A 83 8.63 -6.64 -0.67
N ALA A 84 8.99 -6.17 -1.86
CA ALA A 84 10.36 -5.76 -2.19
C ALA A 84 10.83 -4.59 -1.32
N ILE A 85 9.98 -3.57 -1.10
CA ILE A 85 10.29 -2.45 -0.20
C ILE A 85 10.50 -2.95 1.24
N MET A 86 9.64 -3.84 1.73
CA MET A 86 9.79 -4.43 3.08
C MET A 86 11.06 -5.25 3.20
N ALA A 87 11.49 -5.96 2.13
CA ALA A 87 12.78 -6.63 2.08
C ALA A 87 13.93 -5.61 2.17
N GLY A 88 13.85 -4.49 1.46
CA GLY A 88 14.79 -3.39 1.59
C GLY A 88 14.82 -2.84 3.02
N PHE A 89 13.68 -2.56 3.63
CA PHE A 89 13.57 -2.03 4.99
C PHE A 89 14.26 -2.93 6.04
N SER A 90 14.27 -4.23 5.86
CA SER A 90 14.96 -5.15 6.79
C SER A 90 16.49 -5.11 6.70
N HIS A 91 17.05 -4.43 5.69
CA HIS A 91 18.49 -4.35 5.45
C HIS A 91 19.06 -2.91 5.52
N VAL A 92 18.22 -1.88 5.71
CA VAL A 92 18.65 -0.49 5.83
C VAL A 92 19.44 -0.24 7.12
N THR A 93 20.39 0.68 7.05
CA THR A 93 21.22 1.07 8.20
C THR A 93 21.11 2.55 8.57
N GLY A 94 20.48 3.37 7.71
CA GLY A 94 20.34 4.81 7.90
C GLY A 94 19.29 5.24 8.92
N ASP A 95 19.35 6.50 9.33
CA ASP A 95 18.40 7.14 10.26
C ASP A 95 17.12 7.59 9.56
N LEU A 96 17.23 7.87 8.28
CA LEU A 96 16.13 8.23 7.39
C LEU A 96 16.09 7.28 6.20
N ILE A 97 14.96 6.70 5.94
CA ILE A 97 14.73 5.76 4.86
C ILE A 97 13.84 6.42 3.81
N ILE A 98 14.28 6.45 2.57
CA ILE A 98 13.56 7.05 1.45
C ILE A 98 13.20 5.97 0.45
N THR A 99 11.92 5.85 0.11
CA THR A 99 11.46 4.97 -0.97
C THR A 99 11.37 5.75 -2.27
N LEU A 100 11.74 5.12 -3.39
CA LEU A 100 11.71 5.68 -4.72
C LEU A 100 11.32 4.60 -5.73
N ASP A 101 10.53 4.96 -6.74
CA ASP A 101 10.19 4.05 -7.86
C ASP A 101 11.32 4.01 -8.90
N ALA A 102 11.49 2.86 -9.57
CA ALA A 102 12.54 2.67 -10.56
C ALA A 102 12.23 3.28 -11.94
N ASP A 103 11.00 3.75 -12.19
CA ASP A 103 10.51 4.23 -13.48
C ASP A 103 10.82 5.72 -13.79
N LEU A 104 11.60 6.37 -12.92
CA LEU A 104 12.00 7.79 -13.02
C LEU A 104 10.85 8.82 -13.07
N GLN A 105 9.59 8.39 -12.83
CA GLN A 105 8.47 9.33 -12.74
C GLN A 105 8.59 10.29 -11.54
N ASN A 106 9.21 9.82 -10.48
CA ASN A 106 9.55 10.62 -9.31
C ASN A 106 11.04 10.96 -9.36
N PRO A 107 11.42 12.24 -9.54
CA PRO A 107 12.82 12.61 -9.72
C PRO A 107 13.62 12.43 -8.42
N PRO A 108 14.77 11.71 -8.48
CA PRO A 108 15.67 11.56 -7.33
C PRO A 108 16.16 12.88 -6.75
N GLU A 109 16.17 13.94 -7.53
CA GLU A 109 16.57 15.31 -7.16
C GLU A 109 15.68 15.92 -6.05
N GLU A 110 14.53 15.33 -5.77
CA GLU A 110 13.66 15.72 -4.65
C GLU A 110 14.13 15.17 -3.29
N ILE A 111 15.07 14.21 -3.28
CA ILE A 111 15.62 13.60 -2.04
C ILE A 111 16.11 14.66 -1.04
N PRO A 112 16.89 15.70 -1.43
CA PRO A 112 17.33 16.73 -0.47
C PRO A 112 16.19 17.49 0.21
N ARG A 113 15.08 17.72 -0.49
CA ARG A 113 13.90 18.37 0.10
C ARG A 113 13.20 17.49 1.14
N LEU A 114 13.16 16.17 0.90
CA LEU A 114 12.63 15.22 1.87
C LEU A 114 13.49 15.16 3.13
N VAL A 115 14.82 15.14 2.97
CA VAL A 115 15.78 15.15 4.08
C VAL A 115 15.66 16.42 4.90
N ALA A 116 15.58 17.58 4.26
CA ALA A 116 15.38 18.87 4.95
C ALA A 116 14.12 18.87 5.81
N LYS A 117 13.00 18.33 5.31
CA LYS A 117 11.76 18.21 6.08
C LYS A 117 11.88 17.22 7.24
N ALA A 118 12.59 16.12 7.04
CA ALA A 118 12.87 15.20 8.13
C ALA A 118 13.71 15.88 9.22
N ASP A 119 14.70 16.70 8.87
CA ASP A 119 15.52 17.47 9.83
C ASP A 119 14.69 18.50 10.62
N GLU A 120 13.53 18.96 10.11
CA GLU A 120 12.55 19.77 10.88
C GLU A 120 11.77 18.95 11.93
N GLY A 121 12.03 17.63 12.04
CA GLY A 121 11.43 16.73 13.03
C GLY A 121 10.13 16.07 12.59
N TYR A 122 9.92 15.91 11.28
CA TYR A 122 8.84 15.06 10.76
C TYR A 122 9.27 13.60 10.74
N ASP A 123 8.35 12.71 11.15
CA ASP A 123 8.56 11.26 11.16
C ASP A 123 8.36 10.66 9.78
N VAL A 124 7.38 11.20 9.05
CA VAL A 124 7.03 10.80 7.69
C VAL A 124 6.90 12.04 6.82
N VAL A 125 7.61 12.04 5.70
CA VAL A 125 7.50 13.07 4.66
C VAL A 125 6.99 12.40 3.40
N GLY A 126 5.73 12.65 3.06
CA GLY A 126 5.11 12.20 1.82
C GLY A 126 5.31 13.21 0.70
N THR A 127 5.02 12.80 -0.53
CA THR A 127 4.99 13.70 -1.68
C THR A 127 3.63 13.67 -2.37
N VAL A 128 3.21 14.83 -2.90
CA VAL A 128 1.99 15.00 -3.67
C VAL A 128 2.34 15.46 -5.07
N ARG A 129 1.83 14.74 -6.05
CA ARG A 129 2.05 15.06 -7.46
C ARG A 129 1.31 16.33 -7.84
N GLN A 130 2.04 17.33 -8.37
CA GLN A 130 1.45 18.54 -8.95
C GLN A 130 0.84 18.22 -10.33
N ASN A 131 -0.25 18.90 -10.68
CA ASN A 131 -0.92 18.83 -11.99
C ASN A 131 -1.52 17.47 -12.38
N ARG A 132 -2.08 16.73 -11.43
CA ARG A 132 -2.76 15.47 -11.71
C ARG A 132 -3.99 15.67 -12.61
N GLN A 133 -3.90 15.26 -13.87
CA GLN A 133 -5.01 15.24 -14.85
C GLN A 133 -5.83 13.96 -14.68
N ASP A 134 -6.52 13.82 -13.56
CA ASP A 134 -7.42 12.67 -13.35
C ASP A 134 -8.81 12.93 -13.91
N SER A 135 -9.44 11.88 -14.45
CA SER A 135 -10.85 11.88 -14.80
C SER A 135 -11.71 12.15 -13.56
N TRP A 136 -12.90 12.74 -13.75
CA TRP A 136 -13.84 13.05 -12.66
C TRP A 136 -14.13 11.83 -11.76
N PHE A 137 -14.25 10.64 -12.35
CA PHE A 137 -14.48 9.39 -11.62
C PHE A 137 -13.31 9.04 -10.69
N ARG A 138 -12.06 9.15 -11.16
CA ARG A 138 -10.86 8.92 -10.34
C ARG A 138 -10.75 9.92 -9.19
N LYS A 139 -11.09 11.18 -9.42
CA LYS A 139 -11.12 12.22 -8.38
C LYS A 139 -12.11 11.90 -7.26
N THR A 140 -13.32 11.45 -7.63
CA THR A 140 -14.38 11.11 -6.66
C THR A 140 -14.01 9.87 -5.85
N ALA A 141 -13.51 8.81 -6.51
CA ALA A 141 -13.03 7.61 -5.88
C ALA A 141 -11.88 7.88 -4.90
N SER A 142 -10.89 8.67 -5.32
CA SER A 142 -9.76 9.08 -4.48
C SER A 142 -10.22 9.88 -3.24
N LYS A 143 -11.18 10.80 -3.40
CA LYS A 143 -11.75 11.55 -2.26
C LYS A 143 -12.45 10.65 -1.25
N MET A 144 -13.17 9.63 -1.72
CA MET A 144 -13.86 8.68 -0.84
C MET A 144 -12.87 7.83 -0.06
N ILE A 145 -11.83 7.32 -0.72
CA ILE A 145 -10.74 6.57 -0.09
C ILE A 145 -10.01 7.44 0.92
N ASN A 146 -9.62 8.66 0.55
CA ASN A 146 -8.90 9.56 1.46
C ASN A 146 -9.73 9.89 2.72
N ARG A 147 -11.06 10.09 2.59
CA ARG A 147 -11.93 10.27 3.76
C ARG A 147 -11.99 9.04 4.65
N LEU A 148 -12.04 7.85 4.06
CA LEU A 148 -12.03 6.60 4.82
C LEU A 148 -10.72 6.44 5.58
N ILE A 149 -9.58 6.63 4.92
CA ILE A 149 -8.25 6.56 5.52
C ILE A 149 -8.11 7.63 6.62
N GLN A 150 -8.55 8.86 6.35
CA GLN A 150 -8.52 9.94 7.36
C GLN A 150 -9.32 9.59 8.61
N ARG A 151 -10.49 8.93 8.47
CA ARG A 151 -11.28 8.47 9.62
C ARG A 151 -10.60 7.35 10.39
N THR A 152 -9.82 6.50 9.73
CA THR A 152 -9.15 5.35 10.35
C THR A 152 -7.81 5.74 10.97
N THR A 153 -7.02 6.59 10.29
CA THR A 153 -5.67 6.98 10.73
C THR A 153 -5.62 8.31 11.48
N GLY A 154 -6.71 9.07 11.45
CA GLY A 154 -6.76 10.44 12.02
C GLY A 154 -5.98 11.48 11.21
N LYS A 155 -5.37 11.11 10.08
CA LYS A 155 -4.52 11.98 9.25
C LYS A 155 -5.01 12.03 7.82
N ALA A 156 -5.05 13.25 7.26
CA ALA A 156 -5.36 13.46 5.84
C ALA A 156 -4.06 13.46 5.05
N MET A 157 -4.00 12.66 3.99
CA MET A 157 -2.94 12.72 2.98
C MET A 157 -3.56 12.91 1.60
N GLY A 158 -2.90 13.70 0.77
CA GLY A 158 -3.41 14.07 -0.55
C GLY A 158 -3.17 13.02 -1.62
N ASP A 159 -2.02 12.32 -1.57
CA ASP A 159 -1.64 11.32 -2.57
C ASP A 159 -0.97 10.09 -1.95
N TYR A 160 -1.78 9.04 -1.77
CA TYR A 160 -1.26 7.74 -1.32
C TYR A 160 -0.55 6.95 -2.44
N GLY A 161 -0.74 7.33 -3.69
CA GLY A 161 -0.16 6.62 -4.84
C GLY A 161 1.28 7.02 -5.17
N CYS A 162 1.82 8.07 -4.53
CA CYS A 162 3.21 8.46 -4.74
C CYS A 162 4.11 7.69 -3.76
N MET A 163 5.07 6.95 -4.31
CA MET A 163 5.98 6.12 -3.50
C MET A 163 7.25 6.85 -3.08
N LEU A 164 7.52 8.05 -3.63
CA LEU A 164 8.62 8.89 -3.15
C LEU A 164 8.25 9.44 -1.75
N ARG A 165 8.80 8.83 -0.72
CA ARG A 165 8.51 9.14 0.68
C ARG A 165 9.73 8.93 1.55
N ALA A 166 9.82 9.71 2.63
CA ALA A 166 10.84 9.52 3.65
C ALA A 166 10.21 9.10 4.97
N TYR A 167 10.86 8.18 5.66
CA TYR A 167 10.45 7.60 6.93
C TYR A 167 11.61 7.63 7.92
N ARG A 168 11.39 8.11 9.13
CA ARG A 168 12.37 7.95 10.21
C ARG A 168 12.54 6.48 10.58
N ARG A 169 13.73 6.11 11.01
CA ARG A 169 14.11 4.73 11.36
C ARG A 169 13.09 4.05 12.28
N HIS A 170 12.67 4.69 13.36
CA HIS A 170 11.72 4.12 14.31
C HIS A 170 10.35 3.80 13.68
N ILE A 171 9.94 4.50 12.62
CA ILE A 171 8.71 4.20 11.87
C ILE A 171 8.91 2.91 11.04
N VAL A 172 10.07 2.78 10.39
CA VAL A 172 10.41 1.57 9.62
C VAL A 172 10.51 0.36 10.54
N ASP A 173 11.15 0.50 11.70
CA ASP A 173 11.26 -0.57 12.68
C ASP A 173 9.86 -0.99 13.19
N ALA A 174 8.97 -0.03 13.47
CA ALA A 174 7.58 -0.33 13.85
C ALA A 174 6.82 -1.07 12.74
N MET A 175 7.01 -0.67 11.46
CA MET A 175 6.40 -1.36 10.32
C MET A 175 6.92 -2.79 10.14
N LEU A 176 8.21 -3.03 10.38
CA LEU A 176 8.79 -4.37 10.29
C LEU A 176 8.25 -5.33 11.35
N HIS A 177 7.89 -4.82 12.53
CA HIS A 177 7.27 -5.61 13.61
C HIS A 177 5.77 -5.89 13.37
N CYS A 178 5.14 -5.24 12.40
CA CYS A 178 3.75 -5.53 12.06
C CYS A 178 3.60 -6.85 11.30
N HIS A 179 2.73 -7.71 11.80
CA HIS A 179 2.41 -8.99 11.17
C HIS A 179 1.36 -8.86 10.04
N GLU A 180 0.69 -7.71 9.94
CA GLU A 180 -0.28 -7.45 8.87
C GLU A 180 0.35 -7.52 7.49
N ARG A 181 -0.16 -8.40 6.61
CA ARG A 181 0.42 -8.67 5.29
C ARG A 181 -0.19 -7.85 4.16
N SER A 182 -1.42 -7.44 4.35
CA SER A 182 -2.20 -6.74 3.34
C SER A 182 -2.09 -5.22 3.44
N THR A 183 -1.14 -4.70 4.22
CA THR A 183 -1.09 -3.28 4.54
C THR A 183 -0.29 -2.49 3.51
N PHE A 184 -0.89 -1.41 3.05
CA PHE A 184 -0.25 -0.44 2.17
C PHE A 184 0.76 0.40 2.96
N ILE A 185 2.06 0.34 2.61
CA ILE A 185 3.17 0.95 3.37
C ILE A 185 2.90 2.42 3.77
N PRO A 186 2.42 3.31 2.88
CA PRO A 186 2.14 4.70 3.24
C PRO A 186 1.10 4.86 4.36
N ILE A 187 0.12 3.96 4.41
CA ILE A 187 -0.92 3.99 5.44
C ILE A 187 -0.37 3.48 6.76
N LEU A 188 0.35 2.36 6.72
CA LEU A 188 0.98 1.77 7.90
C LEU A 188 1.94 2.77 8.56
N ALA A 189 2.78 3.44 7.76
CA ALA A 189 3.68 4.46 8.26
C ALA A 189 2.95 5.61 8.96
N ASN A 190 1.81 6.05 8.42
CA ASN A 190 1.02 7.11 9.01
C ASN A 190 0.34 6.73 10.34
N ILE A 191 0.02 5.45 10.54
CA ILE A 191 -0.51 4.96 11.81
C ILE A 191 0.52 5.19 12.93
N PHE A 192 1.80 4.92 12.66
CA PHE A 192 2.88 5.07 13.64
C PHE A 192 3.44 6.49 13.74
N ALA A 193 3.33 7.29 12.67
CA ALA A 193 3.89 8.63 12.66
C ALA A 193 3.17 9.56 13.64
N ARG A 194 3.92 10.31 14.43
CA ARG A 194 3.39 11.41 15.24
C ARG A 194 3.23 12.67 14.40
N ARG A 195 4.26 13.02 13.60
CA ARG A 195 4.30 14.18 12.71
C ARG A 195 4.52 13.72 11.27
N ALA A 196 3.50 13.90 10.44
CA ALA A 196 3.58 13.61 9.01
C ALA A 196 3.30 14.90 8.21
N ILE A 197 4.00 15.07 7.10
CA ILE A 197 3.81 16.19 6.17
C ILE A 197 3.84 15.67 4.73
N GLU A 198 3.22 16.39 3.83
CA GLU A 198 3.34 16.16 2.38
C GLU A 198 3.92 17.40 1.71
N ILE A 199 4.86 17.20 0.79
CA ILE A 199 5.44 18.25 -0.02
C ILE A 199 5.05 18.07 -1.49
N PRO A 200 4.76 19.15 -2.22
CA PRO A 200 4.48 19.06 -3.63
C PRO A 200 5.77 18.77 -4.42
N VAL A 201 5.69 17.79 -5.33
CA VAL A 201 6.80 17.40 -6.21
C VAL A 201 6.37 17.46 -7.66
N HIS A 202 7.31 17.77 -8.53
CA HIS A 202 7.12 17.62 -9.97
C HIS A 202 7.05 16.14 -10.30
N HIS A 203 6.07 15.77 -11.13
CA HIS A 203 5.91 14.42 -11.64
C HIS A 203 6.24 14.45 -13.13
N ALA A 204 7.31 13.75 -13.52
CA ALA A 204 7.69 13.61 -14.92
C ALA A 204 6.72 12.64 -15.63
N GLU A 205 6.48 12.86 -16.92
CA GLU A 205 5.82 11.86 -17.75
C GLU A 205 6.72 10.63 -17.84
N ARG A 206 6.11 9.45 -17.89
CA ARG A 206 6.83 8.18 -17.98
C ARG A 206 7.66 8.16 -19.25
N GLU A 207 8.98 8.10 -19.13
CA GLU A 207 9.87 8.06 -20.29
C GLU A 207 9.84 6.71 -21.00
N PHE A 208 9.52 5.62 -20.28
CA PHE A 208 9.50 4.24 -20.79
C PHE A 208 8.26 3.47 -20.33
N GLY A 209 7.58 2.77 -21.28
CA GLY A 209 6.50 1.81 -21.01
C GLY A 209 5.06 2.37 -21.02
N GLU A 210 4.09 1.50 -21.35
CA GLU A 210 2.65 1.84 -21.38
C GLU A 210 1.93 1.57 -20.06
N SER A 211 1.02 2.48 -19.67
CA SER A 211 0.17 2.30 -18.49
C SER A 211 -0.92 1.25 -18.73
N LYS A 212 -0.77 0.04 -18.19
CA LYS A 212 -1.73 -1.07 -18.30
C LYS A 212 -2.81 -1.06 -17.18
N TYR A 213 -3.25 0.09 -16.69
CA TYR A 213 -4.29 0.13 -15.66
C TYR A 213 -5.69 0.01 -16.26
N SER A 214 -6.27 -1.20 -16.21
CA SER A 214 -7.67 -1.45 -16.52
C SER A 214 -8.58 -0.89 -15.40
N PHE A 215 -9.79 -0.41 -15.77
CA PHE A 215 -10.84 0.03 -14.84
C PHE A 215 -11.16 -1.03 -13.76
N MET A 216 -11.21 -2.30 -14.13
CA MET A 216 -11.46 -3.41 -13.20
C MET A 216 -10.35 -3.52 -12.13
N ARG A 217 -9.09 -3.26 -12.50
CA ARG A 217 -7.96 -3.26 -11.57
C ARG A 217 -8.06 -2.15 -10.52
N LEU A 218 -8.61 -0.98 -10.93
CA LEU A 218 -8.87 0.12 -9.99
C LEU A 218 -9.97 -0.23 -9.00
N ILE A 219 -11.07 -0.88 -9.45
CA ILE A 219 -12.15 -1.34 -8.57
C ILE A 219 -11.62 -2.36 -7.56
N ASN A 220 -10.84 -3.35 -8.02
CA ASN A 220 -10.26 -4.35 -7.14
C ASN A 220 -9.32 -3.71 -6.11
N LEU A 221 -8.47 -2.77 -6.53
CA LEU A 221 -7.61 -2.02 -5.61
C LEU A 221 -8.42 -1.26 -4.56
N MET A 222 -9.52 -0.61 -4.96
CA MET A 222 -10.41 0.08 -4.01
C MET A 222 -11.04 -0.89 -3.02
N TYR A 223 -11.52 -2.04 -3.49
CA TYR A 223 -12.10 -3.08 -2.65
C TYR A 223 -11.09 -3.62 -1.65
N ASP A 224 -9.87 -3.91 -2.12
CA ASP A 224 -8.76 -4.35 -1.28
C ASP A 224 -8.40 -3.33 -0.21
N LEU A 225 -8.25 -2.06 -0.57
CA LEU A 225 -7.96 -1.01 0.39
C LEU A 225 -9.05 -0.86 1.46
N VAL A 226 -10.33 -0.88 1.06
CA VAL A 226 -11.45 -0.74 2.00
C VAL A 226 -11.50 -1.92 2.96
N THR A 227 -11.36 -3.16 2.46
CA THR A 227 -11.44 -4.38 3.28
C THR A 227 -10.20 -4.58 4.16
N CYS A 228 -9.02 -4.07 3.74
CA CYS A 228 -7.82 -4.07 4.59
C CYS A 228 -7.91 -3.07 5.75
N LEU A 229 -8.46 -1.87 5.48
CA LEU A 229 -8.38 -0.77 6.43
C LEU A 229 -9.49 -0.75 7.46
N THR A 230 -10.63 -1.39 7.18
CA THR A 230 -11.80 -1.23 8.04
C THR A 230 -12.75 -2.42 7.99
N THR A 231 -13.34 -2.71 9.13
CA THR A 231 -14.47 -3.65 9.26
C THR A 231 -15.82 -2.99 8.96
N THR A 232 -15.83 -1.74 8.51
CA THR A 232 -17.06 -0.98 8.21
C THR A 232 -17.97 -1.69 7.21
N PRO A 233 -17.48 -2.29 6.09
CA PRO A 233 -18.34 -3.04 5.18
C PRO A 233 -19.06 -4.19 5.86
N LEU A 234 -18.37 -4.90 6.76
CA LEU A 234 -18.97 -6.02 7.52
C LEU A 234 -20.06 -5.52 8.49
N ARG A 235 -19.81 -4.39 9.17
CA ARG A 235 -20.81 -3.75 10.06
C ARG A 235 -22.02 -3.25 9.29
N MET A 236 -21.82 -2.61 8.12
CA MET A 236 -22.93 -2.16 7.26
C MET A 236 -23.75 -3.35 6.76
N LEU A 237 -23.10 -4.44 6.38
CA LEU A 237 -23.80 -5.67 5.98
C LEU A 237 -24.60 -6.25 7.12
N SER A 238 -24.04 -6.31 8.33
CA SER A 238 -24.74 -6.78 9.53
C SER A 238 -25.98 -5.91 9.85
N LEU A 239 -25.82 -4.58 9.75
CA LEU A 239 -26.93 -3.63 9.95
C LEU A 239 -28.03 -3.82 8.89
N LEU A 240 -27.63 -3.92 7.61
CA LEU A 240 -28.57 -4.15 6.51
C LEU A 240 -29.29 -5.50 6.68
N GLY A 241 -28.55 -6.56 7.01
CA GLY A 241 -29.11 -7.87 7.30
C GLY A 241 -30.11 -7.85 8.46
N SER A 242 -29.82 -7.10 9.52
CA SER A 242 -30.74 -6.91 10.65
C SER A 242 -32.03 -6.17 10.24
N ILE A 243 -31.94 -5.12 9.44
CA ILE A 243 -33.11 -4.39 8.93
C ILE A 243 -33.97 -5.31 8.05
N ILE A 244 -33.33 -6.09 7.16
CA ILE A 244 -34.05 -7.05 6.29
C ILE A 244 -34.70 -8.13 7.13
N ALA A 245 -34.02 -8.67 8.13
CA ALA A 245 -34.54 -9.71 9.01
C ALA A 245 -35.77 -9.23 9.81
N ILE A 246 -35.70 -8.02 10.38
CA ILE A 246 -36.81 -7.40 11.10
C ILE A 246 -37.99 -7.16 10.15
N GLY A 247 -37.75 -6.62 8.96
CA GLY A 247 -38.77 -6.41 7.94
C GLY A 247 -39.43 -7.71 7.51
N GLY A 248 -38.63 -8.73 7.20
CA GLY A 248 -39.14 -10.06 6.82
C GLY A 248 -39.93 -10.73 7.93
N PHE A 249 -39.48 -10.64 9.18
CA PHE A 249 -40.21 -11.15 10.33
C PHE A 249 -41.55 -10.43 10.53
N SER A 250 -41.58 -9.10 10.40
CA SER A 250 -42.77 -8.29 10.50
C SER A 250 -43.80 -8.65 9.42
N ILE A 251 -43.37 -8.86 8.18
CA ILE A 251 -44.21 -9.33 7.08
C ILE A 251 -44.75 -10.74 7.37
N ALA A 252 -43.93 -11.66 7.86
CA ALA A 252 -44.36 -13.01 8.19
C ALA A 252 -45.45 -13.02 9.28
N VAL A 253 -45.28 -12.23 10.33
CA VAL A 253 -46.27 -12.06 11.40
C VAL A 253 -47.56 -11.48 10.83
N LEU A 254 -47.48 -10.44 10.00
CA LEU A 254 -48.64 -9.82 9.35
C LEU A 254 -49.40 -10.85 8.49
N LEU A 255 -48.72 -11.65 7.68
CA LEU A 255 -49.31 -12.68 6.83
C LEU A 255 -50.01 -13.77 7.65
N VAL A 256 -49.44 -14.18 8.80
CA VAL A 256 -50.07 -15.14 9.72
C VAL A 256 -51.35 -14.56 10.28
N ILE A 257 -51.34 -13.30 10.74
CA ILE A 257 -52.52 -12.63 11.27
C ILE A 257 -53.64 -12.55 10.20
N LEU A 258 -53.29 -12.11 8.98
CA LEU A 258 -54.24 -12.00 7.86
C LEU A 258 -54.83 -13.37 7.48
N ARG A 259 -54.02 -14.44 7.50
CA ARG A 259 -54.49 -15.81 7.23
C ARG A 259 -55.47 -16.31 8.30
N LEU A 260 -55.21 -15.99 9.56
CA LEU A 260 -56.10 -16.37 10.67
C LEU A 260 -57.42 -15.57 10.63
N THR A 261 -57.42 -14.34 10.14
CA THR A 261 -58.63 -13.48 10.09
C THR A 261 -59.46 -13.71 8.83
N PHE A 262 -58.83 -13.91 7.66
CA PHE A 262 -59.54 -14.02 6.37
C PHE A 262 -59.62 -15.44 5.81
N GLY A 263 -59.05 -16.44 6.50
CA GLY A 263 -59.13 -17.84 6.14
C GLY A 263 -58.09 -18.30 5.10
N PRO A 264 -58.07 -19.65 4.79
CA PRO A 264 -56.99 -20.26 3.99
C PRO A 264 -56.96 -19.86 2.52
N GLN A 265 -58.06 -19.37 1.97
CA GLN A 265 -58.16 -19.00 0.52
C GLN A 265 -57.47 -17.70 0.16
N TRP A 266 -57.19 -16.83 1.14
CA TRP A 266 -56.58 -15.53 0.93
C TRP A 266 -55.16 -15.56 0.39
N ALA A 267 -54.44 -16.67 0.53
CA ALA A 267 -53.02 -16.76 0.18
C ALA A 267 -52.67 -17.73 -0.98
N ALA A 268 -53.70 -18.29 -1.66
CA ALA A 268 -53.47 -19.35 -2.67
C ALA A 268 -52.71 -18.87 -3.90
N GLU A 269 -52.82 -17.58 -4.28
CA GLU A 269 -52.14 -17.00 -5.42
C GLU A 269 -50.74 -16.36 -5.10
N GLY A 270 -50.35 -16.34 -3.82
CA GLY A 270 -49.13 -15.72 -3.33
C GLY A 270 -47.85 -16.55 -3.43
N VAL A 271 -47.92 -17.80 -3.91
CA VAL A 271 -46.77 -18.73 -3.90
C VAL A 271 -45.60 -18.22 -4.71
N PHE A 272 -45.81 -17.66 -5.89
CA PHE A 272 -44.72 -17.09 -6.70
C PHE A 272 -44.07 -15.87 -6.07
N MET A 273 -44.87 -15.05 -5.39
CA MET A 273 -44.35 -13.88 -4.65
C MET A 273 -43.52 -14.33 -3.44
N LEU A 274 -43.90 -15.39 -2.78
CA LEU A 274 -43.13 -16.00 -1.70
C LEU A 274 -41.77 -16.50 -2.19
N PHE A 275 -41.70 -17.19 -3.34
CA PHE A 275 -40.45 -17.61 -3.94
C PHE A 275 -39.55 -16.42 -4.34
N ALA A 276 -40.11 -15.36 -4.92
CA ALA A 276 -39.36 -14.17 -5.27
C ALA A 276 -38.71 -13.51 -4.04
N VAL A 277 -39.48 -13.39 -2.95
CA VAL A 277 -38.98 -12.89 -1.67
C VAL A 277 -37.88 -13.81 -1.11
N LEU A 278 -38.12 -15.12 -1.10
CA LEU A 278 -37.19 -16.13 -0.61
C LEU A 278 -35.84 -16.07 -1.38
N PHE A 279 -35.87 -16.03 -2.72
CA PHE A 279 -34.68 -15.94 -3.52
C PHE A 279 -33.92 -14.62 -3.31
N THR A 280 -34.62 -13.51 -3.07
CA THR A 280 -34.00 -12.23 -2.71
C THR A 280 -33.22 -12.32 -1.40
N PHE A 281 -33.84 -12.97 -0.37
CA PHE A 281 -33.18 -13.20 0.92
C PHE A 281 -31.96 -14.12 0.79
N ILE A 282 -32.10 -15.21 0.05
CA ILE A 282 -31.00 -16.16 -0.22
C ILE A 282 -29.86 -15.43 -0.95
N GLY A 283 -30.18 -14.64 -1.98
CA GLY A 283 -29.17 -13.84 -2.70
C GLY A 283 -28.43 -12.87 -1.79
N ALA A 284 -29.14 -12.12 -0.95
CA ALA A 284 -28.55 -11.22 0.03
C ALA A 284 -27.66 -11.97 1.05
N GLN A 285 -28.06 -13.18 1.47
CA GLN A 285 -27.26 -14.02 2.35
C GLN A 285 -25.96 -14.48 1.70
N PHE A 286 -25.96 -14.86 0.41
CA PHE A 286 -24.75 -15.24 -0.32
C PHE A 286 -23.77 -14.07 -0.46
N ILE A 287 -24.26 -12.84 -0.69
CA ILE A 287 -23.39 -11.63 -0.70
C ILE A 287 -22.74 -11.47 0.68
N GLY A 288 -23.50 -11.66 1.75
CA GLY A 288 -22.98 -11.60 3.12
C GLY A 288 -21.91 -12.66 3.40
N MET A 289 -22.15 -13.88 2.97
CA MET A 289 -21.18 -14.98 3.10
C MET A 289 -19.92 -14.73 2.29
N GLY A 290 -20.02 -14.14 1.09
CA GLY A 290 -18.89 -13.77 0.25
C GLY A 290 -17.99 -12.73 0.94
N LEU A 291 -18.60 -11.70 1.51
CA LEU A 291 -17.84 -10.68 2.26
C LEU A 291 -17.19 -11.27 3.53
N LEU A 292 -17.90 -12.11 4.27
CA LEU A 292 -17.35 -12.80 5.44
C LEU A 292 -16.17 -13.70 5.03
N GLY A 293 -16.30 -14.42 3.90
CA GLY A 293 -15.23 -15.24 3.33
C GLY A 293 -13.97 -14.44 3.02
N GLU A 294 -14.10 -13.22 2.51
CA GLU A 294 -12.97 -12.31 2.26
C GLU A 294 -12.23 -11.98 3.56
N TYR A 295 -12.94 -11.60 4.62
CA TYR A 295 -12.30 -11.32 5.91
C TYR A 295 -11.64 -12.56 6.53
N ILE A 296 -12.31 -13.72 6.45
CA ILE A 296 -11.74 -14.99 6.93
C ILE A 296 -10.47 -15.33 6.12
N GLY A 297 -10.49 -15.16 4.81
CA GLY A 297 -9.34 -15.38 3.95
C GLY A 297 -8.14 -14.50 4.33
N ARG A 298 -8.37 -13.22 4.67
CA ARG A 298 -7.34 -12.30 5.17
C ARG A 298 -6.78 -12.75 6.52
N ILE A 299 -7.66 -13.05 7.47
CA ILE A 299 -7.28 -13.57 8.80
C ILE A 299 -6.46 -14.88 8.64
N TYR A 300 -6.90 -15.79 7.77
CA TYR A 300 -6.18 -17.04 7.49
C TYR A 300 -4.76 -16.79 6.96
N THR A 301 -4.64 -15.82 6.05
CA THR A 301 -3.35 -15.43 5.47
C THR A 301 -2.42 -14.83 6.52
N ASP A 302 -2.94 -13.99 7.41
CA ASP A 302 -2.19 -13.35 8.49
C ASP A 302 -1.76 -14.37 9.57
N VAL A 303 -2.69 -15.23 10.00
CA VAL A 303 -2.43 -16.28 11.02
C VAL A 303 -1.43 -17.32 10.52
N ARG A 304 -1.45 -17.67 9.24
CA ARG A 304 -0.52 -18.62 8.64
C ARG A 304 0.94 -18.18 8.70
N ALA A 305 1.19 -16.90 8.89
CA ALA A 305 2.50 -16.28 9.11
C ALA A 305 3.62 -16.70 8.13
N ARG A 306 3.30 -17.02 6.87
CA ARG A 306 4.32 -17.31 5.84
C ARG A 306 5.16 -16.06 5.58
N PRO A 307 6.48 -16.17 5.32
CA PRO A 307 7.30 -15.02 4.94
C PRO A 307 6.68 -14.24 3.79
N ARG A 308 6.72 -12.89 3.87
CA ARG A 308 6.18 -12.00 2.81
C ARG A 308 7.01 -12.12 1.53
N TYR A 309 8.30 -12.40 1.66
CA TYR A 309 9.28 -12.52 0.61
C TYR A 309 10.36 -13.50 1.03
N PHE A 310 11.16 -13.95 0.10
CA PHE A 310 12.36 -14.74 0.36
C PHE A 310 13.54 -14.08 -0.34
N VAL A 311 14.51 -13.63 0.46
CA VAL A 311 15.76 -13.07 -0.04
C VAL A 311 16.66 -14.21 -0.46
N GLN A 312 17.00 -14.28 -1.74
CA GLN A 312 17.91 -15.26 -2.29
C GLN A 312 19.36 -14.86 -2.03
N GLN A 313 19.70 -13.59 -2.21
CA GLN A 313 21.05 -13.10 -2.08
C GLN A 313 21.06 -11.62 -1.69
N VAL A 314 22.03 -11.22 -0.86
CA VAL A 314 22.35 -9.83 -0.56
C VAL A 314 23.80 -9.58 -0.94
N ILE A 315 24.02 -8.61 -1.82
CA ILE A 315 25.35 -8.24 -2.29
C ILE A 315 25.64 -6.84 -1.76
N ARG A 316 26.67 -6.72 -0.96
CA ARG A 316 27.14 -5.45 -0.39
C ARG A 316 28.39 -4.99 -1.13
N PRO A 317 28.66 -3.67 -1.16
CA PRO A 317 29.91 -3.14 -1.65
C PRO A 317 31.09 -3.82 -0.93
N SER A 318 32.16 -4.10 -1.65
CA SER A 318 33.40 -4.59 -1.06
C SER A 318 33.91 -3.53 -0.09
N SER A 319 33.80 -3.77 1.22
CA SER A 319 34.49 -2.95 2.21
C SER A 319 36.00 -3.12 1.93
N LYS A 320 36.70 -2.05 1.69
CA LYS A 320 38.17 -2.08 1.87
C LYS A 320 38.41 -2.36 3.35
N GLU A 321 38.60 -3.63 3.71
CA GLU A 321 39.27 -3.94 4.96
C GLU A 321 40.62 -3.23 4.90
N ASN A 322 40.80 -2.30 5.82
CA ASN A 322 42.06 -1.62 6.02
C ASN A 322 43.15 -2.70 6.27
N GLU A 323 44.07 -2.85 5.31
CA GLU A 323 45.41 -3.36 5.60
C GLU A 323 46.18 -2.38 6.47
#